data_c70e91e73fa59dcc79872505b1ad15de
#
_entry.id   c70e91e73fa59dcc79872505b1ad15de
#
_cell.length_a   1.000
_cell.length_b   1.000
_cell.length_c   1.000
_cell.angle_alpha   90.00
_cell.angle_beta   90.00
_cell.angle_gamma   90.00
#
_symmetry.space_group_name_H-M   'P 1'
#
loop_
_entity.id
_entity.type
_entity.pdbx_description
1 polymer ?
#
loop_
_entity_poly.entity_id
_entity_poly.type
_entity_poly.pdbx_seq_one_letter_code
_entity_poly.pdbx_strand_id
1 'polypeptide(L)'
;MAGPPAPPNDASPPAEPIPLPGAVPPPAPRPLPSALLAALAGREEVLVSSRAGSRTGTVTMTFALAPPGVIHLLTSAFSVKALRWERDPWVRLTVPGTGVTAEGTVHRMTAAEIDPAAEAAILERFGAAGAATPEALRQMLETETQLLFRVEGMAAQP
;
A
#
# COMPACT_ATOMS: atom_id res chain seq x y z
N MET A 1 26.61 50.02 -22.58
CA MET A 1 26.73 48.84 -22.16
C MET A 1 25.38 48.18 -21.88
N ALA A 2 25.16 47.22 -22.52
CA ALA A 2 23.92 46.51 -22.30
C ALA A 2 24.04 45.69 -21.05
N GLY A 3 23.06 45.77 -20.24
CA GLY A 3 22.97 44.89 -19.12
C GLY A 3 22.88 43.49 -19.62
N PRO A 4 23.42 42.55 -18.92
CA PRO A 4 23.20 41.17 -19.24
C PRO A 4 21.73 40.86 -19.19
N PRO A 5 21.23 40.16 -20.12
CA PRO A 5 19.85 39.74 -20.02
C PRO A 5 19.68 38.83 -18.80
N ALA A 6 18.58 39.03 -18.13
CA ALA A 6 18.24 38.15 -17.05
C ALA A 6 18.11 36.73 -17.59
N PRO A 7 18.48 35.73 -16.82
CA PRO A 7 18.28 34.37 -17.25
C PRO A 7 16.80 34.12 -17.44
N PRO A 8 16.41 33.78 -18.63
CA PRO A 8 14.98 33.67 -18.89
C PRO A 8 14.33 32.48 -18.18
N ASN A 9 15.10 31.52 -17.85
CA ASN A 9 14.56 30.33 -17.26
C ASN A 9 14.20 30.49 -15.80
N ASP A 10 14.52 31.64 -15.21
CA ASP A 10 14.17 31.85 -13.82
C ASP A 10 12.68 31.89 -13.61
N ALA A 11 11.93 32.25 -14.61
CA ALA A 11 10.49 32.29 -14.51
C ALA A 11 9.87 30.92 -14.80
N SER A 12 10.64 29.96 -15.21
CA SER A 12 10.11 28.64 -15.51
C SER A 12 9.77 27.91 -14.22
N PRO A 13 8.63 27.23 -14.14
CA PRO A 13 8.38 26.37 -13.01
C PRO A 13 9.44 25.31 -12.93
N PRO A 14 9.75 24.83 -11.75
CA PRO A 14 10.69 23.73 -11.64
C PRO A 14 10.20 22.57 -12.50
N ALA A 15 11.08 22.10 -13.36
CA ALA A 15 10.74 20.99 -14.21
C ALA A 15 10.51 19.75 -13.33
N GLU A 16 9.54 18.95 -13.71
CA GLU A 16 9.43 17.65 -13.10
C GLU A 16 10.71 16.87 -13.32
N PRO A 17 11.12 16.06 -12.37
CA PRO A 17 12.33 15.27 -12.56
C PRO A 17 12.21 14.45 -13.81
N ILE A 18 13.17 14.60 -14.69
CA ILE A 18 13.22 13.79 -15.89
C ILE A 18 13.78 12.43 -15.49
N PRO A 19 13.08 11.35 -15.76
CA PRO A 19 13.61 10.04 -15.43
C PRO A 19 14.95 9.82 -16.14
N LEU A 20 15.87 9.19 -15.45
CA LEU A 20 17.13 8.83 -16.07
C LEU A 20 16.86 7.90 -17.27
N PRO A 21 17.67 8.01 -18.30
CA PRO A 21 17.53 7.09 -19.44
C PRO A 21 17.56 5.65 -18.95
N GLY A 22 16.58 4.87 -19.37
CA GLY A 22 16.45 3.49 -18.95
C GLY A 22 15.69 3.28 -17.63
N ALA A 23 15.36 4.36 -16.92
CA ALA A 23 14.53 4.24 -15.72
C ALA A 23 13.09 3.96 -16.13
N VAL A 24 12.52 2.92 -15.54
CA VAL A 24 11.12 2.57 -15.75
C VAL A 24 10.35 2.95 -14.49
N PRO A 25 9.31 3.78 -14.61
CA PRO A 25 8.51 4.10 -13.43
C PRO A 25 7.89 2.80 -12.86
N PRO A 26 7.69 2.73 -11.54
CA PRO A 26 7.04 1.56 -10.95
C PRO A 26 5.67 1.38 -11.61
N PRO A 27 5.28 0.13 -11.92
CA PRO A 27 3.97 -0.09 -12.48
C PRO A 27 2.89 0.30 -11.49
N ALA A 28 1.76 0.77 -11.99
CA ALA A 28 0.61 1.03 -11.15
C ALA A 28 0.18 -0.26 -10.44
N PRO A 29 -0.30 -0.17 -9.20
CA PRO A 29 -0.78 -1.36 -8.50
C PRO A 29 -1.94 -1.99 -9.25
N ARG A 30 -1.98 -3.32 -9.26
CA ARG A 30 -3.08 -4.05 -9.88
C ARG A 30 -4.26 -4.08 -8.94
N PRO A 31 -5.46 -3.72 -9.42
CA PRO A 31 -6.63 -3.82 -8.56
C PRO A 31 -6.90 -5.27 -8.15
N LEU A 32 -7.46 -5.42 -6.96
CA LEU A 32 -8.00 -6.69 -6.52
C LEU A 32 -9.24 -7.03 -7.35
N PRO A 33 -9.65 -8.31 -7.41
CA PRO A 33 -10.84 -8.68 -8.18
C PRO A 33 -12.07 -7.90 -7.75
N SER A 34 -12.90 -7.52 -8.70
CA SER A 34 -14.08 -6.69 -8.45
C SER A 34 -15.07 -7.35 -7.47
N ALA A 35 -15.22 -8.67 -7.54
CA ALA A 35 -16.08 -9.39 -6.60
C ALA A 35 -15.59 -9.26 -5.17
N LEU A 36 -14.27 -9.30 -4.95
CA LEU A 36 -13.70 -9.10 -3.63
C LEU A 36 -13.94 -7.68 -3.15
N LEU A 37 -13.68 -6.69 -4.01
CA LEU A 37 -13.86 -5.28 -3.66
C LEU A 37 -15.31 -4.99 -3.30
N ALA A 38 -16.25 -5.55 -4.04
CA ALA A 38 -17.67 -5.39 -3.74
C ALA A 38 -18.04 -6.01 -2.38
N ALA A 39 -17.48 -7.17 -2.08
CA ALA A 39 -17.73 -7.84 -0.80
C ALA A 39 -17.08 -7.11 0.38
N LEU A 40 -15.97 -6.41 0.15
CA LEU A 40 -15.27 -5.63 1.18
C LEU A 40 -15.92 -4.27 1.44
N ALA A 41 -16.71 -3.77 0.51
CA ALA A 41 -17.30 -2.44 0.63
C ALA A 41 -18.13 -2.32 1.92
N GLY A 42 -17.87 -1.27 2.70
CA GLY A 42 -18.56 -1.03 3.95
C GLY A 42 -18.11 -1.89 5.13
N ARG A 43 -17.12 -2.74 4.92
CA ARG A 43 -16.56 -3.56 5.99
C ARG A 43 -15.27 -2.94 6.53
N GLU A 44 -14.90 -3.34 7.74
CA GLU A 44 -13.69 -2.86 8.39
C GLU A 44 -12.62 -3.94 8.51
N GLU A 45 -13.02 -5.20 8.46
CA GLU A 45 -12.14 -6.33 8.72
C GLU A 45 -12.20 -7.36 7.59
N VAL A 46 -11.10 -8.04 7.40
CA VAL A 46 -10.95 -9.11 6.42
C VAL A 46 -10.06 -10.19 7.02
N LEU A 47 -10.31 -11.44 6.63
CA LEU A 47 -9.43 -12.55 6.99
C LEU A 47 -8.23 -12.53 6.05
N VAL A 48 -7.04 -12.54 6.62
CA VAL A 48 -5.79 -12.43 5.87
C VAL A 48 -4.96 -13.66 6.14
N SER A 49 -4.61 -14.37 5.07
CA SER A 49 -3.77 -15.57 5.16
C SER A 49 -2.38 -15.27 4.63
N SER A 50 -1.39 -15.75 5.35
CA SER A 50 0.01 -15.76 4.94
C SER A 50 0.51 -17.20 4.95
N ARG A 51 1.64 -17.45 4.33
CA ARG A 51 2.18 -18.83 4.29
C ARG A 51 3.68 -18.87 4.56
N ALA A 52 4.11 -20.01 5.05
CA ALA A 52 5.52 -20.37 5.20
C ALA A 52 5.66 -21.78 4.68
N GLY A 53 6.20 -21.93 3.48
CA GLY A 53 6.23 -23.22 2.79
C GLY A 53 4.81 -23.73 2.56
N SER A 54 4.50 -24.92 3.08
CA SER A 54 3.17 -25.52 2.94
C SER A 54 2.22 -25.10 4.07
N ARG A 55 2.69 -24.36 5.05
CA ARG A 55 1.86 -23.94 6.18
C ARG A 55 1.21 -22.59 5.89
N THR A 56 -0.07 -22.50 6.19
CA THR A 56 -0.85 -21.28 6.04
C THR A 56 -1.42 -20.86 7.39
N GLY A 57 -1.32 -19.58 7.70
CA GLY A 57 -1.94 -19.01 8.90
C GLY A 57 -2.91 -17.92 8.48
N THR A 58 -4.02 -17.80 9.20
CA THR A 58 -5.06 -16.82 8.90
C THR A 58 -5.38 -16.02 10.14
N VAL A 59 -5.48 -14.70 9.99
CA VAL A 59 -5.85 -13.78 11.07
C VAL A 59 -6.86 -12.77 10.54
N THR A 60 -7.66 -12.24 11.45
CA THR A 60 -8.55 -11.12 11.12
C THR A 60 -7.78 -9.82 11.23
N MET A 61 -7.89 -8.97 10.23
CA MET A 61 -7.21 -7.67 10.23
C MET A 61 -8.13 -6.56 9.78
N THR A 62 -7.95 -5.39 10.36
CA THR A 62 -8.54 -4.15 9.86
C THR A 62 -7.83 -3.76 8.57
N PHE A 63 -8.58 -3.26 7.61
CA PHE A 63 -8.03 -2.83 6.32
C PHE A 63 -8.53 -1.45 5.93
N ALA A 64 -7.77 -0.77 5.09
CA ALA A 64 -8.17 0.48 4.46
C ALA A 64 -8.24 0.27 2.95
N LEU A 65 -9.41 0.51 2.38
CA LEU A 65 -9.63 0.37 0.94
C LEU A 65 -9.31 1.70 0.26
N ALA A 66 -8.54 1.65 -0.82
CA ALA A 66 -8.12 2.85 -1.53
C ALA A 66 -8.11 2.62 -3.04
N PRO A 67 -8.27 3.71 -3.84
CA PRO A 67 -8.09 3.59 -5.29
C PRO A 67 -6.70 3.06 -5.63
N PRO A 68 -6.53 2.32 -6.71
CA PRO A 68 -7.51 1.93 -7.70
C PRO A 68 -8.30 0.65 -7.38
N GLY A 69 -8.29 0.19 -6.18
CA GLY A 69 -8.92 -1.05 -5.76
C GLY A 69 -7.92 -1.95 -5.07
N VAL A 70 -7.18 -1.38 -4.14
CA VAL A 70 -6.20 -2.08 -3.31
C VAL A 70 -6.55 -1.86 -1.85
N ILE A 71 -6.04 -2.70 -0.98
CA ILE A 71 -6.20 -2.49 0.45
C ILE A 71 -4.86 -2.30 1.12
N HIS A 72 -4.88 -1.61 2.24
CA HIS A 72 -3.71 -1.39 3.08
C HIS A 72 -3.91 -2.04 4.43
N LEU A 73 -2.87 -2.68 4.92
CA LEU A 73 -2.83 -3.37 6.21
C LEU A 73 -1.71 -2.77 7.03
N LEU A 74 -2.01 -2.44 8.28
CA LEU A 74 -1.01 -1.93 9.21
C LEU A 74 -0.78 -2.99 10.29
N THR A 75 0.46 -3.36 10.52
CA THR A 75 0.77 -4.42 11.47
C THR A 75 2.11 -4.16 12.16
N SER A 76 2.28 -4.76 13.35
CA SER A 76 3.55 -4.70 14.06
C SER A 76 4.67 -5.29 13.21
N ALA A 77 5.84 -4.68 13.29
CA ALA A 77 7.04 -5.14 12.59
C ALA A 77 7.46 -6.55 13.03
N PHE A 78 7.02 -6.98 14.21
CA PHE A 78 7.39 -8.28 14.75
C PHE A 78 6.32 -9.35 14.59
N SER A 79 5.26 -9.06 13.83
CA SER A 79 4.21 -10.03 13.63
C SER A 79 4.69 -11.20 12.77
N VAL A 80 4.12 -12.38 13.00
CA VAL A 80 4.46 -13.56 12.22
C VAL A 80 4.16 -13.36 10.75
N LYS A 81 3.02 -12.75 10.43
CA LYS A 81 2.64 -12.50 9.04
C LYS A 81 3.60 -11.56 8.33
N ALA A 82 4.09 -10.53 9.01
CA ALA A 82 5.05 -9.61 8.41
C ALA A 82 6.35 -10.33 8.06
N LEU A 83 6.84 -11.19 8.95
CA LEU A 83 8.03 -11.99 8.69
C LEU A 83 7.84 -12.97 7.53
N ARG A 84 6.65 -13.55 7.43
CA ARG A 84 6.33 -14.45 6.31
C ARG A 84 6.31 -13.71 4.99
N TRP A 85 5.75 -12.50 4.96
CA TRP A 85 5.65 -11.72 3.73
C TRP A 85 7.00 -11.23 3.22
N GLU A 86 7.98 -11.08 4.08
CA GLU A 86 9.34 -10.76 3.63
C GLU A 86 9.92 -11.85 2.74
N ARG A 87 9.54 -13.11 2.98
CA ARG A 87 10.04 -14.25 2.23
C ARG A 87 9.12 -14.68 1.11
N ASP A 88 7.83 -14.51 1.30
CA ASP A 88 6.80 -14.94 0.35
C ASP A 88 5.66 -13.93 0.40
N PRO A 89 5.57 -13.05 -0.59
CA PRO A 89 4.58 -11.97 -0.60
C PRO A 89 3.16 -12.42 -0.94
N TRP A 90 2.91 -13.70 -0.97
CA TRP A 90 1.57 -14.23 -1.22
C TRP A 90 0.61 -13.93 -0.07
N VAL A 91 -0.61 -13.55 -0.42
CA VAL A 91 -1.68 -13.33 0.53
C VAL A 91 -2.99 -13.88 -0.04
N ARG A 92 -3.84 -14.39 0.85
CA ARG A 92 -5.23 -14.71 0.51
C ARG A 92 -6.12 -13.87 1.39
N LEU A 93 -7.09 -13.22 0.78
CA LEU A 93 -8.11 -12.42 1.46
C LEU A 93 -9.43 -13.17 1.42
N THR A 94 -10.10 -13.26 2.56
CA THR A 94 -11.41 -13.88 2.65
C THR A 94 -12.36 -12.94 3.39
N VAL A 95 -13.49 -12.67 2.79
CA VAL A 95 -14.49 -11.79 3.42
C VAL A 95 -15.35 -12.63 4.34
N PRO A 96 -15.36 -12.33 5.66
CA PRO A 96 -16.06 -13.17 6.62
C PRO A 96 -17.55 -13.32 6.29
N GLY A 97 -18.03 -14.54 6.39
CA GLY A 97 -19.46 -14.84 6.23
C GLY A 97 -19.97 -14.86 4.79
N THR A 98 -19.13 -14.64 3.81
CA THR A 98 -19.57 -14.58 2.40
C THR A 98 -19.03 -15.70 1.52
N GLY A 99 -17.92 -16.33 1.93
CA GLY A 99 -17.20 -17.27 1.08
C GLY A 99 -16.39 -16.63 -0.04
N VAL A 100 -16.46 -15.30 -0.19
CA VAL A 100 -15.66 -14.62 -1.22
C VAL A 100 -14.21 -14.58 -0.78
N THR A 101 -13.33 -15.07 -1.66
CA THR A 101 -11.90 -15.13 -1.39
C THR A 101 -11.12 -14.79 -2.67
N ALA A 102 -9.94 -14.26 -2.51
CA ALA A 102 -9.04 -14.00 -3.63
C ALA A 102 -7.60 -14.00 -3.15
N GLU A 103 -6.71 -14.39 -4.04
CA GLU A 103 -5.28 -14.31 -3.77
C GLU A 103 -4.74 -12.98 -4.30
N GLY A 104 -3.68 -12.51 -3.67
CA GLY A 104 -3.02 -11.28 -4.05
C GLY A 104 -1.55 -11.30 -3.66
N THR A 105 -0.93 -10.16 -3.84
CA THR A 105 0.47 -9.93 -3.51
C THR A 105 0.57 -8.76 -2.55
N VAL A 106 1.42 -8.87 -1.54
CA VAL A 106 1.68 -7.76 -0.64
C VAL A 106 2.95 -7.03 -1.06
N HIS A 107 2.92 -5.71 -0.89
CA HIS A 107 4.06 -4.86 -1.10
C HIS A 107 4.24 -4.00 0.15
N ARG A 108 5.42 -4.03 0.75
CA ARG A 108 5.73 -3.18 1.89
C ARG A 108 5.90 -1.74 1.41
N MET A 109 5.12 -0.83 1.98
CA MET A 109 5.11 0.57 1.59
C MET A 109 6.12 1.37 2.40
N THR A 110 6.80 2.29 1.72
CA THR A 110 7.50 3.38 2.39
C THR A 110 6.56 4.58 2.47
N ALA A 111 6.88 5.53 3.36
CA ALA A 111 6.07 6.74 3.48
C ALA A 111 5.98 7.50 2.15
N ALA A 112 7.06 7.51 1.38
CA ALA A 112 7.10 8.23 0.10
C ALA A 112 6.21 7.62 -0.97
N GLU A 113 5.84 6.35 -0.84
CA GLU A 113 5.00 5.65 -1.81
C GLU A 113 3.51 5.87 -1.60
N ILE A 114 3.13 6.49 -0.49
CA ILE A 114 1.71 6.67 -0.14
C ILE A 114 1.16 7.88 -0.88
N ASP A 115 0.21 7.65 -1.78
CA ASP A 115 -0.44 8.76 -2.47
C ASP A 115 -1.52 9.41 -1.58
N PRO A 116 -2.00 10.63 -1.92
CA PRO A 116 -2.95 11.33 -1.07
C PRO A 116 -4.26 10.59 -0.80
N ALA A 117 -4.79 9.87 -1.80
CA ALA A 117 -6.04 9.14 -1.62
C ALA A 117 -5.84 7.94 -0.68
N ALA A 118 -4.73 7.23 -0.81
CA ALA A 118 -4.39 6.15 0.09
C ALA A 118 -4.14 6.68 1.50
N GLU A 119 -3.43 7.80 1.63
CA GLU A 119 -3.17 8.40 2.93
C GLU A 119 -4.47 8.71 3.67
N ALA A 120 -5.42 9.35 2.99
CA ALA A 120 -6.70 9.67 3.60
C ALA A 120 -7.42 8.42 4.13
N ALA A 121 -7.44 7.37 3.34
CA ALA A 121 -8.07 6.11 3.74
C ALA A 121 -7.35 5.46 4.93
N ILE A 122 -6.03 5.49 4.92
CA ILE A 122 -5.20 4.92 5.99
C ILE A 122 -5.42 5.68 7.30
N LEU A 123 -5.39 7.01 7.27
CA LEU A 123 -5.57 7.82 8.47
C LEU A 123 -6.97 7.63 9.07
N GLU A 124 -7.97 7.56 8.22
CA GLU A 124 -9.33 7.33 8.69
C GLU A 124 -9.47 5.97 9.38
N ARG A 125 -8.91 4.94 8.77
CA ARG A 125 -9.07 3.58 9.26
C ARG A 125 -8.20 3.26 10.47
N PHE A 126 -6.96 3.74 10.47
CA PHE A 126 -5.97 3.39 11.48
C PHE A 126 -5.70 4.48 12.51
N GLY A 127 -6.51 5.51 12.54
CA GLY A 127 -6.33 6.60 13.51
C GLY A 127 -6.31 6.11 14.95
N ALA A 128 -7.20 5.19 15.29
CA ALA A 128 -7.26 4.62 16.65
C ALA A 128 -6.03 3.78 16.99
N ALA A 129 -5.30 3.29 15.99
CA ALA A 129 -4.06 2.54 16.20
C ALA A 129 -2.83 3.45 16.24
N GLY A 130 -3.03 4.77 16.22
CA GLY A 130 -1.94 5.72 16.32
C GLY A 130 -1.59 6.47 15.04
N ALA A 131 -2.13 6.04 13.90
CA ALA A 131 -1.88 6.68 12.61
C ALA A 131 -2.95 7.75 12.32
N ALA A 132 -3.14 8.70 13.25
CA ALA A 132 -4.20 9.69 13.13
C ALA A 132 -3.78 10.90 12.28
N THR A 133 -2.49 11.12 12.09
CA THR A 133 -1.96 12.22 11.30
C THR A 133 -0.90 11.71 10.33
N PRO A 134 -0.64 12.43 9.23
CA PRO A 134 0.43 12.05 8.30
C PRO A 134 1.79 11.93 9.00
N GLU A 135 2.07 12.82 9.95
CA GLU A 135 3.34 12.80 10.69
C GLU A 135 3.47 11.55 11.56
N ALA A 136 2.39 11.19 12.25
CA ALA A 136 2.38 10.00 13.09
C ALA A 136 2.56 8.74 12.25
N LEU A 137 1.88 8.66 11.11
CA LEU A 137 2.04 7.53 10.19
C LEU A 137 3.48 7.44 9.69
N ARG A 138 4.03 8.56 9.25
CA ARG A 138 5.41 8.59 8.76
C ARG A 138 6.39 8.14 9.83
N GLN A 139 6.21 8.63 11.06
CA GLN A 139 7.09 8.24 12.16
C GLN A 139 7.03 6.75 12.45
N MET A 140 5.85 6.17 12.44
CA MET A 140 5.70 4.72 12.63
C MET A 140 6.47 3.93 11.59
N LEU A 141 6.40 4.36 10.32
CA LEU A 141 7.06 3.66 9.23
C LEU A 141 8.58 3.87 9.25
N GLU A 142 9.03 5.06 9.58
CA GLU A 142 10.46 5.38 9.64
C GLU A 142 11.15 4.68 10.82
N THR A 143 10.48 4.57 11.95
CA THR A 143 11.02 3.87 13.11
C THR A 143 10.79 2.36 13.05
N GLU A 144 10.07 1.91 12.03
CA GLU A 144 9.76 0.49 11.85
C GLU A 144 9.07 -0.16 13.05
N THR A 145 8.28 0.61 13.77
CA THR A 145 7.44 0.07 14.84
C THR A 145 6.20 -0.59 14.28
N GLN A 146 5.69 -0.04 13.18
CA GLN A 146 4.59 -0.61 12.41
C GLN A 146 5.03 -0.69 10.96
N LEU A 147 4.52 -1.69 10.26
CA LEU A 147 4.73 -1.84 8.83
C LEU A 147 3.40 -1.68 8.11
N LEU A 148 3.45 -1.01 6.98
CA LEU A 148 2.29 -0.83 6.12
C LEU A 148 2.47 -1.67 4.86
N PHE A 149 1.48 -2.51 4.58
CA PHE A 149 1.48 -3.35 3.40
C PHE A 149 0.31 -2.98 2.50
N ARG A 150 0.59 -2.84 1.21
CA ARG A 150 -0.46 -2.72 0.20
C ARG A 150 -0.72 -4.10 -0.37
N VAL A 151 -1.98 -4.51 -0.41
CA VAL A 151 -2.38 -5.76 -1.03
C VAL A 151 -2.99 -5.43 -2.38
N GLU A 152 -2.44 -6.01 -3.41
CA GLU A 152 -2.88 -5.80 -4.78
C GLU A 152 -3.16 -7.13 -5.46
N GLY A 153 -3.83 -7.08 -6.62
CA GLY A 153 -4.15 -8.25 -7.39
C GLY A 153 -2.90 -8.95 -7.91
N MET A 154 -3.01 -10.24 -8.12
CA MET A 154 -1.91 -11.02 -8.67
C MET A 154 -1.67 -10.66 -10.13
N ALA A 155 -0.43 -10.83 -10.56
CA ALA A 155 -0.10 -10.68 -11.96
C ALA A 155 -0.92 -11.65 -12.80
N ALA A 156 -1.42 -11.16 -13.93
CA ALA A 156 -2.06 -12.05 -14.87
C ALA A 156 -1.06 -13.09 -15.34
N GLN A 157 -1.49 -14.33 -15.37
CA GLN A 157 -0.67 -15.41 -15.91
C GLN A 157 -0.58 -15.24 -17.42
N PRO A 158 0.61 -15.39 -18.01
CA PRO A 158 0.74 -15.28 -19.46
C PRO A 158 0.03 -16.41 -20.18
#